data_ebfd12cfcf178bb01ac57c2b1decc6fe
#
_entry.id   ebfd12cfcf178bb01ac57c2b1decc6fe
#
_cell.length_a   1.000
_cell.length_b   1.000
_cell.length_c   1.000
_cell.angle_alpha   90.00
_cell.angle_beta   90.00
_cell.angle_gamma   90.00
#
_symmetry.space_group_name_H-M   'P 1'
#
loop_
_entity.id
_entity.type
_entity.pdbx_description
1 polymer ?
#
loop_
_entity_poly.entity_id
_entity_poly.type
_entity_poly.pdbx_seq_one_letter_code
_entity_poly.pdbx_strand_id
1 'polypeptide(L)'
;MFEHVHDVPPPGAAPDWTIPQDWDAFSADEHAMWDRLFARQCAMLPGRAASAFLRGIDVLKLGRPGIPDYRELNATLMAATGWQVVAVPGLVPDDVFFDHLANRRFPAGNFIRRPDQLDYLKEPDVFHDVFGHVPMLADPVFADYMVAYGKGGLRSLGFGALHKLARLYWYTVEFGLIEEAGALRIYGAGIVSSYGESVFALDDPSPNRIGFDLLRMMRTEYRIDDFQQNYFVIPSLEHLLNVTVETDFGPLYDRLDTLSDVAIAEILPEDRVITRGTQQYARLKAGA
;
A
#
# COMPACT_ATOMS: atom_id res chain seq x y z
N MET A 1 -7.26 3.55 9.86
CA MET A 1 -5.82 3.63 9.78
C MET A 1 -5.22 3.13 11.10
N PHE A 2 -3.92 2.82 11.20
CA PHE A 2 -3.34 2.29 12.44
C PHE A 2 -3.36 3.35 13.55
N GLU A 3 -3.56 2.93 14.81
CA GLU A 3 -3.41 3.84 15.95
C GLU A 3 -1.93 4.22 16.09
N HIS A 4 -1.62 5.51 15.92
CA HIS A 4 -0.31 6.05 16.24
C HIS A 4 -0.16 6.19 17.77
N VAL A 5 1.05 5.98 18.25
CA VAL A 5 1.32 5.90 19.71
C VAL A 5 1.55 7.28 20.34
N HIS A 6 1.78 8.32 19.52
CA HIS A 6 2.17 9.65 20.00
C HIS A 6 1.43 10.77 19.25
N ASP A 7 0.98 11.80 19.98
CA ASP A 7 0.36 13.01 19.41
C ASP A 7 1.38 14.09 19.02
N VAL A 8 2.64 13.89 19.36
CA VAL A 8 3.73 14.84 19.10
C VAL A 8 4.97 14.08 18.59
N PRO A 9 5.80 14.70 17.76
CA PRO A 9 7.03 14.09 17.28
C PRO A 9 7.91 13.66 18.46
N PRO A 10 8.50 12.45 18.41
CA PRO A 10 9.40 12.00 19.47
C PRO A 10 10.69 12.85 19.49
N PRO A 11 11.44 12.82 20.61
CA PRO A 11 12.72 13.54 20.71
C PRO A 11 13.66 13.19 19.56
N GLY A 12 14.17 14.21 18.89
CA GLY A 12 15.08 14.06 17.74
C GLY A 12 14.40 14.05 16.37
N ALA A 13 13.06 13.93 16.30
CA ALA A 13 12.34 14.11 15.06
C ALA A 13 12.03 15.60 14.79
N ALA A 14 11.96 15.94 13.49
CA ALA A 14 11.50 17.25 13.05
C ALA A 14 9.98 17.44 13.29
N PRO A 15 9.44 18.66 13.18
CA PRO A 15 7.99 18.89 13.35
C PRO A 15 7.10 18.10 12.38
N ASP A 16 7.61 17.72 11.22
CA ASP A 16 6.95 16.85 10.25
C ASP A 16 7.26 15.36 10.47
N TRP A 17 7.73 14.98 11.64
CA TRP A 17 8.09 13.63 12.06
C TRP A 17 9.28 13.00 11.34
N THR A 18 9.94 13.72 10.45
CA THR A 18 11.14 13.19 9.78
C THR A 18 12.32 13.06 10.74
N ILE A 19 13.10 12.00 10.56
CA ILE A 19 14.36 11.73 11.24
C ILE A 19 15.45 11.48 10.20
N PRO A 20 16.75 11.62 10.53
CA PRO A 20 17.82 11.07 9.70
C PRO A 20 17.62 9.56 9.54
N GLN A 21 17.84 9.03 8.32
CA GLN A 21 17.86 7.57 8.13
C GLN A 21 18.96 6.91 8.96
N ASP A 22 20.08 7.60 9.12
CA ASP A 22 21.28 7.08 9.79
C ASP A 22 21.69 5.68 9.28
N TRP A 23 21.82 5.61 7.94
CA TRP A 23 21.98 4.34 7.22
C TRP A 23 23.14 3.49 7.74
N ASP A 24 24.22 4.13 8.18
CA ASP A 24 25.42 3.47 8.75
C ASP A 24 25.17 2.86 10.13
N ALA A 25 24.04 3.16 10.79
CA ALA A 25 23.66 2.58 12.08
C ALA A 25 22.97 1.21 11.94
N PHE A 26 22.47 0.86 10.74
CA PHE A 26 21.94 -0.48 10.51
C PHE A 26 23.05 -1.53 10.61
N SER A 27 22.79 -2.57 11.39
CA SER A 27 23.71 -3.69 11.56
C SER A 27 23.81 -4.56 10.30
N ALA A 28 24.87 -5.36 10.20
CA ALA A 28 25.01 -6.34 9.14
C ALA A 28 23.86 -7.36 9.11
N ASP A 29 23.30 -7.72 10.26
CA ASP A 29 22.17 -8.63 10.35
C ASP A 29 20.87 -8.01 9.82
N GLU A 30 20.66 -6.71 10.03
CA GLU A 30 19.53 -5.97 9.50
C GLU A 30 19.63 -5.83 7.97
N HIS A 31 20.80 -5.52 7.44
CA HIS A 31 21.04 -5.55 5.99
C HIS A 31 20.81 -6.95 5.41
N ALA A 32 21.27 -8.01 6.06
CA ALA A 32 21.06 -9.38 5.63
C ALA A 32 19.57 -9.81 5.69
N MET A 33 18.80 -9.24 6.63
CA MET A 33 17.35 -9.45 6.68
C MET A 33 16.66 -8.85 5.44
N TRP A 34 17.02 -7.64 5.05
CA TRP A 34 16.54 -7.04 3.78
C TRP A 34 16.84 -7.95 2.60
N ASP A 35 18.08 -8.40 2.46
CA ASP A 35 18.50 -9.25 1.34
C ASP A 35 17.71 -10.55 1.28
N ARG A 36 17.44 -11.15 2.43
CA ARG A 36 16.63 -12.37 2.55
C ARG A 36 15.19 -12.14 2.10
N LEU A 37 14.56 -11.06 2.55
CA LEU A 37 13.19 -10.70 2.17
C LEU A 37 13.10 -10.36 0.68
N PHE A 38 14.06 -9.58 0.18
CA PHE A 38 14.16 -9.18 -1.23
C PHE A 38 14.30 -10.39 -2.14
N ALA A 39 15.25 -11.29 -1.84
CA ALA A 39 15.46 -12.50 -2.64
C ALA A 39 14.21 -13.39 -2.66
N ARG A 40 13.53 -13.54 -1.51
CA ARG A 40 12.31 -14.34 -1.39
C ARG A 40 11.19 -13.79 -2.26
N GLN A 41 10.95 -12.47 -2.24
CA GLN A 41 9.90 -11.84 -3.02
C GLN A 41 10.25 -11.81 -4.51
N CYS A 42 11.45 -11.41 -4.88
CA CYS A 42 11.86 -11.34 -6.28
C CYS A 42 11.91 -12.70 -6.99
N ALA A 43 12.07 -13.80 -6.27
CA ALA A 43 11.94 -15.14 -6.85
C ALA A 43 10.49 -15.46 -7.26
N MET A 44 9.48 -14.85 -6.63
CA MET A 44 8.07 -15.17 -6.84
C MET A 44 7.34 -14.15 -7.72
N LEU A 45 7.68 -12.88 -7.64
CA LEU A 45 6.93 -11.78 -8.26
C LEU A 45 6.95 -11.73 -9.80
N PRO A 46 7.95 -12.25 -10.53
CA PRO A 46 7.89 -12.32 -11.99
C PRO A 46 6.63 -13.05 -12.47
N GLY A 47 5.87 -12.39 -13.37
CA GLY A 47 4.57 -12.90 -13.84
C GLY A 47 3.40 -12.73 -12.87
N ARG A 48 3.63 -12.25 -11.64
CA ARG A 48 2.61 -11.95 -10.63
C ARG A 48 2.45 -10.47 -10.36
N ALA A 49 3.55 -9.74 -10.19
CA ALA A 49 3.49 -8.30 -9.98
C ALA A 49 3.23 -7.53 -11.27
N ALA A 50 2.64 -6.35 -11.15
CA ALA A 50 2.44 -5.40 -12.22
C ALA A 50 3.76 -5.00 -12.88
N SER A 51 3.74 -4.78 -14.19
CA SER A 51 4.93 -4.39 -14.93
C SER A 51 5.54 -3.07 -14.44
N ALA A 52 4.70 -2.12 -13.99
CA ALA A 52 5.14 -0.87 -13.38
C ALA A 52 5.96 -1.13 -12.10
N PHE A 53 5.51 -2.04 -11.24
CA PHE A 53 6.23 -2.43 -10.02
C PHE A 53 7.60 -3.04 -10.32
N LEU A 54 7.66 -4.01 -11.24
CA LEU A 54 8.92 -4.66 -11.61
C LEU A 54 9.90 -3.68 -12.24
N ARG A 55 9.43 -2.80 -13.13
CA ARG A 55 10.26 -1.70 -13.67
C ARG A 55 10.79 -0.78 -12.57
N GLY A 56 9.95 -0.45 -11.56
CA GLY A 56 10.36 0.36 -10.43
C GLY A 56 11.49 -0.26 -9.63
N ILE A 57 11.42 -1.56 -9.35
CA ILE A 57 12.52 -2.33 -8.72
C ILE A 57 13.84 -2.13 -9.46
N ASP A 58 13.81 -2.27 -10.80
CA ASP A 58 15.00 -2.16 -11.65
C ASP A 58 15.52 -0.72 -11.73
N VAL A 59 14.64 0.25 -11.98
CA VAL A 59 14.99 1.68 -12.07
C VAL A 59 15.63 2.17 -10.78
N LEU A 60 15.05 1.82 -9.63
CA LEU A 60 15.51 2.21 -8.31
C LEU A 60 16.68 1.36 -7.79
N LYS A 61 17.06 0.32 -8.54
CA LYS A 61 18.19 -0.58 -8.20
C LYS A 61 18.05 -1.22 -6.82
N LEU A 62 16.83 -1.58 -6.44
CA LEU A 62 16.55 -2.16 -5.11
C LEU A 62 17.18 -3.55 -4.91
N GLY A 63 17.67 -4.19 -5.97
CA GLY A 63 18.43 -5.44 -5.90
C GLY A 63 19.88 -5.29 -5.43
N ARG A 64 20.33 -4.09 -5.07
CA ARG A 64 21.64 -3.91 -4.40
C ARG A 64 21.57 -4.49 -2.99
N PRO A 65 22.69 -5.05 -2.48
CA PRO A 65 22.72 -5.62 -1.14
C PRO A 65 22.38 -4.61 -0.04
N GLY A 66 21.58 -5.07 0.91
CA GLY A 66 21.23 -4.33 2.12
C GLY A 66 20.06 -3.36 1.96
N ILE A 67 19.66 -2.77 3.08
CA ILE A 67 18.63 -1.72 3.15
C ILE A 67 19.07 -0.57 2.24
N PRO A 68 18.18 -0.03 1.36
CA PRO A 68 18.54 1.08 0.48
C PRO A 68 18.97 2.33 1.25
N ASP A 69 20.07 2.93 0.83
CA ASP A 69 20.46 4.26 1.28
C ASP A 69 19.57 5.32 0.62
N TYR A 70 18.83 6.08 1.41
CA TYR A 70 17.89 7.08 0.88
C TYR A 70 18.58 8.21 0.12
N ARG A 71 19.88 8.46 0.34
CA ARG A 71 20.64 9.43 -0.46
C ARG A 71 20.73 8.98 -1.93
N GLU A 72 21.00 7.69 -2.18
CA GLU A 72 21.08 7.13 -3.53
C GLU A 72 19.69 6.87 -4.11
N LEU A 73 18.80 6.31 -3.32
CA LEU A 73 17.42 6.01 -3.71
C LEU A 73 16.69 7.28 -4.16
N ASN A 74 16.78 8.34 -3.35
CA ASN A 74 16.12 9.62 -3.64
C ASN A 74 16.71 10.32 -4.85
N ALA A 75 18.01 10.22 -5.12
CA ALA A 75 18.59 10.78 -6.34
C ALA A 75 17.91 10.20 -7.60
N THR A 76 17.63 8.89 -7.60
CA THR A 76 16.97 8.22 -8.71
C THR A 76 15.46 8.51 -8.74
N LEU A 77 14.78 8.43 -7.62
CA LEU A 77 13.34 8.63 -7.52
C LEU A 77 12.94 10.08 -7.84
N MET A 78 13.72 11.06 -7.36
CA MET A 78 13.55 12.47 -7.71
C MET A 78 13.68 12.73 -9.21
N ALA A 79 14.65 12.08 -9.86
CA ALA A 79 14.84 12.21 -11.32
C ALA A 79 13.69 11.56 -12.11
N ALA A 80 13.10 10.48 -11.60
CA ALA A 80 12.02 9.77 -12.26
C ALA A 80 10.68 10.53 -12.14
N THR A 81 10.28 10.93 -10.93
CA THR A 81 8.92 11.44 -10.66
C THR A 81 8.87 12.62 -9.69
N GLY A 82 10.01 13.10 -9.20
CA GLY A 82 10.07 14.17 -8.19
C GLY A 82 9.69 13.73 -6.78
N TRP A 83 9.59 12.42 -6.53
CA TRP A 83 9.35 11.86 -5.20
C TRP A 83 10.63 11.62 -4.43
N GLN A 84 10.50 11.57 -3.11
CA GLN A 84 11.56 11.15 -2.20
C GLN A 84 10.99 10.32 -1.05
N VAL A 85 11.77 9.41 -0.54
CA VAL A 85 11.53 8.69 0.72
C VAL A 85 12.11 9.52 1.86
N VAL A 86 11.35 9.63 2.94
CA VAL A 86 11.81 10.26 4.18
C VAL A 86 11.70 9.25 5.32
N ALA A 87 12.73 9.17 6.17
CA ALA A 87 12.68 8.29 7.32
C ALA A 87 11.80 8.90 8.42
N VAL A 88 10.98 8.07 9.03
CA VAL A 88 10.15 8.40 10.20
C VAL A 88 10.36 7.34 11.29
N PRO A 89 10.11 7.66 12.57
CA PRO A 89 10.38 6.72 13.65
C PRO A 89 9.44 5.49 13.67
N GLY A 90 8.31 5.57 12.98
CA GLY A 90 7.26 4.56 12.93
C GLY A 90 5.98 5.17 12.35
N LEU A 91 4.82 4.69 12.78
CA LEU A 91 3.54 5.25 12.34
C LEU A 91 3.43 6.75 12.71
N VAL A 92 3.07 7.56 11.74
CA VAL A 92 2.86 9.00 11.90
C VAL A 92 1.36 9.33 11.90
N PRO A 93 0.93 10.48 12.47
CA PRO A 93 -0.45 10.94 12.39
C PRO A 93 -0.95 11.07 10.95
N ASP A 94 -2.25 10.89 10.77
CA ASP A 94 -2.86 10.89 9.43
C ASP A 94 -2.65 12.20 8.66
N ASP A 95 -2.75 13.34 9.33
CA ASP A 95 -2.50 14.66 8.73
C ASP A 95 -1.05 14.83 8.26
N VAL A 96 -0.09 14.33 9.05
CA VAL A 96 1.33 14.30 8.69
C VAL A 96 1.58 13.36 7.50
N PHE A 97 0.98 12.16 7.54
CA PHE A 97 1.09 11.21 6.43
C PHE A 97 0.59 11.81 5.12
N PHE A 98 -0.61 12.40 5.13
CA PHE A 98 -1.17 13.01 3.94
C PHE A 98 -0.42 14.27 3.48
N ASP A 99 0.13 15.06 4.41
CA ASP A 99 0.98 16.20 4.03
C ASP A 99 2.24 15.71 3.30
N HIS A 100 2.88 14.67 3.79
CA HIS A 100 4.01 14.04 3.09
C HIS A 100 3.62 13.62 1.67
N LEU A 101 2.54 12.84 1.50
CA LEU A 101 2.10 12.39 0.19
C LEU A 101 1.76 13.55 -0.76
N ALA A 102 1.06 14.58 -0.25
CA ALA A 102 0.70 15.77 -1.03
C ALA A 102 1.93 16.54 -1.55
N ASN A 103 3.06 16.42 -0.86
CA ASN A 103 4.33 17.06 -1.16
C ASN A 103 5.38 16.10 -1.77
N ARG A 104 4.95 14.98 -2.38
CA ARG A 104 5.81 13.97 -3.02
C ARG A 104 6.87 13.39 -2.08
N ARG A 105 6.53 13.20 -0.82
CA ARG A 105 7.38 12.54 0.18
C ARG A 105 6.65 11.27 0.66
N PHE A 106 7.35 10.15 0.65
CA PHE A 106 6.85 8.89 1.21
C PHE A 106 7.51 8.64 2.58
N PRO A 107 6.76 8.70 3.68
CA PRO A 107 7.29 8.41 5.00
C PRO A 107 7.48 6.90 5.16
N ALA A 108 8.69 6.46 5.49
CA ALA A 108 9.03 5.06 5.70
C ALA A 108 9.62 4.85 7.10
N GLY A 109 9.14 3.82 7.79
CA GLY A 109 9.63 3.43 9.10
C GLY A 109 11.12 3.08 9.08
N ASN A 110 11.90 3.60 10.04
CA ASN A 110 13.35 3.45 10.07
C ASN A 110 13.80 2.24 10.91
N PHE A 111 13.17 1.11 10.70
CA PHE A 111 13.54 -0.19 11.31
C PHE A 111 13.21 -1.34 10.38
N ILE A 112 13.78 -2.52 10.60
CA ILE A 112 13.45 -3.75 9.87
C ILE A 112 13.03 -4.84 10.85
N ARG A 113 12.13 -5.71 10.40
CA ARG A 113 11.62 -6.85 11.19
C ARG A 113 12.72 -7.82 11.60
N ARG A 114 12.51 -8.48 12.72
CA ARG A 114 13.40 -9.53 13.22
C ARG A 114 13.14 -10.87 12.51
N PRO A 115 14.09 -11.84 12.60
CA PRO A 115 13.94 -13.16 11.99
C PRO A 115 12.69 -13.95 12.41
N ASP A 116 12.21 -13.75 13.64
CA ASP A 116 10.98 -14.36 14.16
C ASP A 116 9.70 -13.75 13.60
N GLN A 117 9.80 -12.59 12.94
CA GLN A 117 8.71 -11.85 12.31
C GLN A 117 8.70 -11.95 10.78
N LEU A 118 9.42 -12.91 10.21
CA LEU A 118 9.66 -13.02 8.76
C LEU A 118 8.36 -13.01 7.94
N ASP A 119 7.34 -13.73 8.39
CA ASP A 119 6.10 -13.95 7.64
C ASP A 119 4.97 -12.99 8.04
N TYR A 120 5.04 -12.40 9.22
CA TYR A 120 4.04 -11.47 9.69
C TYR A 120 4.65 -10.39 10.58
N LEU A 121 4.29 -9.15 10.31
CA LEU A 121 4.65 -7.98 11.10
C LEU A 121 3.42 -7.09 11.26
N LYS A 122 3.13 -6.67 12.49
CA LYS A 122 1.95 -5.84 12.78
C LYS A 122 2.16 -4.38 12.35
N GLU A 123 3.36 -3.83 12.60
CA GLU A 123 3.73 -2.48 12.23
C GLU A 123 4.57 -2.52 10.94
N PRO A 124 4.27 -1.70 9.92
CA PRO A 124 5.05 -1.67 8.68
C PRO A 124 6.50 -1.29 8.96
N ASP A 125 7.43 -2.06 8.43
CA ASP A 125 8.87 -1.84 8.51
C ASP A 125 9.43 -1.28 7.20
N VAL A 126 10.72 -0.93 7.19
CA VAL A 126 11.39 -0.40 5.99
C VAL A 126 11.26 -1.31 4.77
N PHE A 127 11.15 -2.64 4.98
CA PHE A 127 10.95 -3.56 3.85
C PHE A 127 9.55 -3.39 3.25
N HIS A 128 8.50 -3.36 4.08
CA HIS A 128 7.15 -3.10 3.60
C HIS A 128 7.07 -1.72 2.92
N ASP A 129 7.58 -0.68 3.59
CA ASP A 129 7.45 0.69 3.12
C ASP A 129 8.26 0.93 1.84
N VAL A 130 9.52 0.53 1.80
CA VAL A 130 10.39 0.82 0.65
C VAL A 130 10.24 -0.22 -0.45
N PHE A 131 10.25 -1.51 -0.14
CA PHE A 131 10.06 -2.54 -1.17
C PHE A 131 8.63 -2.56 -1.71
N GLY A 132 7.63 -2.42 -0.83
CA GLY A 132 6.22 -2.52 -1.21
C GLY A 132 5.72 -1.28 -1.97
N HIS A 133 5.98 -0.09 -1.46
CA HIS A 133 5.39 1.14 -2.02
C HIS A 133 6.26 1.86 -3.03
N VAL A 134 7.57 2.00 -2.76
CA VAL A 134 8.42 2.93 -3.51
C VAL A 134 8.63 2.55 -4.97
N PRO A 135 8.67 1.27 -5.40
CA PRO A 135 8.74 0.91 -6.81
C PRO A 135 7.63 1.51 -7.66
N MET A 136 6.40 1.54 -7.14
CA MET A 136 5.27 2.13 -7.85
C MET A 136 5.39 3.65 -7.98
N LEU A 137 6.07 4.33 -7.06
CA LEU A 137 6.32 5.78 -7.15
C LEU A 137 7.29 6.18 -8.27
N ALA A 138 8.02 5.22 -8.84
CA ALA A 138 8.81 5.46 -10.06
C ALA A 138 7.97 5.51 -11.34
N ASP A 139 6.70 5.08 -11.30
CA ASP A 139 5.74 5.25 -12.39
C ASP A 139 5.05 6.62 -12.28
N PRO A 140 5.11 7.48 -13.32
CA PRO A 140 4.57 8.84 -13.24
C PRO A 140 3.06 8.90 -12.95
N VAL A 141 2.29 7.95 -13.48
CA VAL A 141 0.83 7.92 -13.29
C VAL A 141 0.47 7.59 -11.85
N PHE A 142 1.13 6.55 -11.30
CA PHE A 142 0.92 6.20 -9.89
C PHE A 142 1.47 7.27 -8.94
N ALA A 143 2.60 7.89 -9.28
CA ALA A 143 3.17 9.01 -8.53
C ALA A 143 2.20 10.20 -8.44
N ASP A 144 1.52 10.55 -9.54
CA ASP A 144 0.50 11.60 -9.55
C ASP A 144 -0.78 11.20 -8.81
N TYR A 145 -1.19 9.92 -8.90
CA TYR A 145 -2.27 9.37 -8.09
C TYR A 145 -1.99 9.55 -6.58
N MET A 146 -0.79 9.23 -6.13
CA MET A 146 -0.43 9.35 -4.71
C MET A 146 -0.44 10.81 -4.23
N VAL A 147 -0.05 11.78 -5.08
CA VAL A 147 -0.21 13.21 -4.75
C VAL A 147 -1.68 13.60 -4.65
N ALA A 148 -2.50 13.16 -5.59
CA ALA A 148 -3.94 13.44 -5.58
C ALA A 148 -4.60 12.82 -4.34
N TYR A 149 -4.21 11.60 -3.99
CA TYR A 149 -4.66 10.92 -2.77
C TYR A 149 -4.24 11.68 -1.49
N GLY A 150 -2.99 12.12 -1.38
CA GLY A 150 -2.50 12.91 -0.25
C GLY A 150 -3.29 14.20 -0.06
N LYS A 151 -3.50 14.96 -1.16
CA LYS A 151 -4.36 16.17 -1.15
C LYS A 151 -5.81 15.83 -0.80
N GLY A 152 -6.33 14.72 -1.27
CA GLY A 152 -7.65 14.19 -0.92
C GLY A 152 -7.76 13.88 0.56
N GLY A 153 -6.73 13.27 1.14
CA GLY A 153 -6.63 12.95 2.56
C GLY A 153 -6.74 14.18 3.45
N LEU A 154 -5.93 15.20 3.17
CA LEU A 154 -6.00 16.46 3.90
C LEU A 154 -7.41 17.11 3.84
N ARG A 155 -8.07 17.06 2.67
CA ARG A 155 -9.45 17.55 2.55
C ARG A 155 -10.44 16.69 3.33
N SER A 156 -10.26 15.36 3.34
CA SER A 156 -11.17 14.43 4.02
C SER A 156 -11.22 14.61 5.54
N LEU A 157 -10.14 15.12 6.14
CA LEU A 157 -10.11 15.49 7.56
C LEU A 157 -11.17 16.56 7.87
N GLY A 158 -11.32 17.56 6.98
CA GLY A 158 -12.34 18.62 7.12
C GLY A 158 -13.78 18.10 7.00
N PHE A 159 -14.00 16.98 6.34
CA PHE A 159 -15.31 16.31 6.21
C PHE A 159 -15.58 15.26 7.30
N GLY A 160 -14.60 14.93 8.15
CA GLY A 160 -14.71 13.79 9.08
C GLY A 160 -14.82 12.42 8.39
N ALA A 161 -14.44 12.34 7.10
CA ALA A 161 -14.66 11.19 6.23
C ALA A 161 -13.40 10.35 5.97
N LEU A 162 -12.35 10.56 6.76
CA LEU A 162 -11.07 9.89 6.59
C LEU A 162 -11.19 8.36 6.56
N HIS A 163 -12.01 7.79 7.43
CA HIS A 163 -12.23 6.34 7.50
C HIS A 163 -12.75 5.75 6.18
N LYS A 164 -13.51 6.53 5.40
CA LYS A 164 -14.01 6.13 4.07
C LYS A 164 -12.91 6.22 3.01
N LEU A 165 -12.11 7.29 3.07
CA LEU A 165 -10.99 7.46 2.15
C LEU A 165 -9.88 6.42 2.43
N ALA A 166 -9.67 6.05 3.70
CA ALA A 166 -8.73 5.00 4.09
C ALA A 166 -9.06 3.64 3.44
N ARG A 167 -10.35 3.33 3.21
CA ARG A 167 -10.77 2.11 2.47
C ARG A 167 -10.31 2.12 1.02
N LEU A 168 -10.31 3.30 0.37
CA LEU A 168 -9.76 3.45 -0.98
C LEU A 168 -8.25 3.14 -0.99
N TYR A 169 -7.49 3.68 -0.03
CA TYR A 169 -6.06 3.37 0.10
C TYR A 169 -5.83 1.88 0.32
N TRP A 170 -6.59 1.29 1.24
CA TRP A 170 -6.49 -0.12 1.58
C TRP A 170 -6.66 -1.03 0.36
N TYR A 171 -7.74 -0.82 -0.39
CA TYR A 171 -8.06 -1.67 -1.52
C TYR A 171 -7.35 -1.30 -2.83
N THR A 172 -6.55 -0.23 -2.84
CA THR A 172 -5.72 0.16 -3.99
C THR A 172 -4.25 0.08 -3.66
N VAL A 173 -3.73 1.02 -2.86
CA VAL A 173 -2.30 1.16 -2.59
C VAL A 173 -1.75 -0.05 -1.82
N GLU A 174 -2.53 -0.58 -0.87
CA GLU A 174 -2.12 -1.72 -0.06
C GLU A 174 -2.45 -3.08 -0.71
N PHE A 175 -3.70 -3.28 -1.11
CA PHE A 175 -4.19 -4.60 -1.54
C PHE A 175 -4.80 -4.58 -2.94
N GLY A 176 -4.31 -3.70 -3.81
CA GLY A 176 -4.81 -3.56 -5.16
C GLY A 176 -4.28 -4.59 -6.14
N LEU A 177 -5.18 -5.04 -7.02
CA LEU A 177 -4.88 -5.83 -8.20
C LEU A 177 -5.15 -5.00 -9.46
N ILE A 178 -4.45 -5.32 -10.55
CA ILE A 178 -4.62 -4.67 -11.85
C ILE A 178 -4.75 -5.72 -12.95
N GLU A 179 -5.49 -5.43 -14.00
CA GLU A 179 -5.57 -6.26 -15.18
C GLU A 179 -4.50 -5.83 -16.20
N GLU A 180 -3.55 -6.70 -16.49
CA GLU A 180 -2.51 -6.48 -17.51
C GLU A 180 -2.46 -7.66 -18.48
N ALA A 181 -2.57 -7.38 -19.77
CA ALA A 181 -2.48 -8.38 -20.85
C ALA A 181 -3.41 -9.60 -20.63
N GLY A 182 -4.60 -9.37 -20.13
CA GLY A 182 -5.61 -10.41 -19.87
C GLY A 182 -5.36 -11.28 -18.65
N ALA A 183 -4.44 -10.86 -17.77
CA ALA A 183 -4.19 -11.55 -16.51
C ALA A 183 -4.18 -10.57 -15.32
N LEU A 184 -4.49 -11.08 -14.13
CA LEU A 184 -4.40 -10.30 -12.91
C LEU A 184 -2.94 -10.15 -12.48
N ARG A 185 -2.59 -8.95 -12.04
CA ARG A 185 -1.27 -8.62 -11.48
C ARG A 185 -1.43 -7.86 -10.17
N ILE A 186 -0.42 -7.97 -9.33
CA ILE A 186 -0.36 -7.31 -8.02
C ILE A 186 0.36 -5.97 -8.17
N TYR A 187 -0.24 -4.89 -7.68
CA TYR A 187 0.47 -3.62 -7.52
C TYR A 187 0.41 -3.10 -6.08
N GLY A 188 -0.47 -3.67 -5.25
CA GLY A 188 -0.64 -3.27 -3.84
C GLY A 188 0.55 -3.67 -2.98
N ALA A 189 1.05 -2.72 -2.19
CA ALA A 189 2.26 -2.85 -1.37
C ALA A 189 2.14 -3.95 -0.29
N GLY A 190 0.98 -4.04 0.37
CA GLY A 190 0.71 -5.08 1.37
C GLY A 190 0.76 -6.48 0.78
N ILE A 191 0.39 -6.62 -0.49
CA ILE A 191 0.49 -7.92 -1.18
C ILE A 191 1.94 -8.20 -1.61
N VAL A 192 2.60 -7.28 -2.36
CA VAL A 192 3.94 -7.54 -2.91
C VAL A 192 5.02 -7.71 -1.84
N SER A 193 4.84 -7.11 -0.67
CA SER A 193 5.78 -7.26 0.46
C SER A 193 5.51 -8.49 1.34
N SER A 194 4.38 -9.19 1.13
CA SER A 194 3.98 -10.39 1.85
C SER A 194 4.02 -11.62 0.95
N TYR A 195 4.82 -12.62 1.31
CA TYR A 195 4.89 -13.87 0.53
C TYR A 195 3.55 -14.60 0.50
N GLY A 196 2.93 -14.78 1.66
CA GLY A 196 1.66 -15.49 1.79
C GLY A 196 0.53 -14.78 1.03
N GLU A 197 0.42 -13.47 1.19
CA GLU A 197 -0.61 -12.67 0.51
C GLU A 197 -0.43 -12.66 -1.00
N SER A 198 0.82 -12.61 -1.50
CA SER A 198 1.10 -12.65 -2.94
C SER A 198 0.63 -13.95 -3.60
N VAL A 199 0.74 -15.08 -2.90
CA VAL A 199 0.19 -16.36 -3.37
C VAL A 199 -1.33 -16.37 -3.23
N PHE A 200 -1.83 -15.98 -2.06
CA PHE A 200 -3.25 -16.03 -1.74
C PHE A 200 -4.09 -15.14 -2.66
N ALA A 201 -3.65 -13.91 -2.91
CA ALA A 201 -4.38 -12.94 -3.72
C ALA A 201 -4.63 -13.40 -5.16
N LEU A 202 -3.72 -14.17 -5.76
CA LEU A 202 -3.83 -14.62 -7.15
C LEU A 202 -4.25 -16.08 -7.31
N ASP A 203 -3.71 -16.98 -6.49
CA ASP A 203 -3.82 -18.43 -6.74
C ASP A 203 -4.88 -19.11 -5.88
N ASP A 204 -5.15 -18.59 -4.67
CA ASP A 204 -6.11 -19.22 -3.77
C ASP A 204 -7.55 -19.05 -4.28
N PRO A 205 -8.38 -20.10 -4.27
CA PRO A 205 -9.79 -20.00 -4.67
C PRO A 205 -10.68 -19.34 -3.63
N SER A 206 -10.14 -18.97 -2.45
CA SER A 206 -10.94 -18.46 -1.34
C SER A 206 -11.43 -17.03 -1.53
N PRO A 207 -10.58 -16.02 -1.89
CA PRO A 207 -11.01 -14.63 -1.94
C PRO A 207 -11.81 -14.31 -3.20
N ASN A 208 -12.70 -13.33 -3.08
CA ASN A 208 -13.34 -12.72 -4.24
C ASN A 208 -12.36 -11.77 -4.96
N ARG A 209 -12.50 -11.66 -6.28
CA ARG A 209 -11.83 -10.63 -7.09
C ARG A 209 -12.89 -9.87 -7.84
N ILE A 210 -13.00 -8.57 -7.53
CA ILE A 210 -14.10 -7.70 -7.95
C ILE A 210 -13.52 -6.53 -8.74
N GLY A 211 -14.14 -6.15 -9.85
CA GLY A 211 -13.73 -4.98 -10.60
C GLY A 211 -13.87 -3.71 -9.80
N PHE A 212 -12.98 -2.76 -10.06
CA PHE A 212 -12.96 -1.45 -9.41
C PHE A 212 -14.31 -0.73 -9.54
N ASP A 213 -14.82 -0.24 -8.43
CA ASP A 213 -15.87 0.76 -8.31
C ASP A 213 -15.58 1.60 -7.07
N LEU A 214 -15.46 2.92 -7.24
CA LEU A 214 -15.04 3.82 -6.18
C LEU A 214 -15.99 3.81 -4.98
N LEU A 215 -17.31 3.93 -5.24
CA LEU A 215 -18.33 3.94 -4.20
C LEU A 215 -18.36 2.61 -3.44
N ARG A 216 -18.30 1.52 -4.18
CA ARG A 216 -18.27 0.15 -3.64
C ARG A 216 -17.09 -0.07 -2.72
N MET A 217 -15.91 0.37 -3.17
CA MET A 217 -14.65 0.21 -2.44
C MET A 217 -14.65 1.01 -1.14
N MET A 218 -15.08 2.28 -1.19
CA MET A 218 -15.15 3.17 -0.02
C MET A 218 -16.21 2.78 1.02
N ARG A 219 -17.11 1.84 0.68
CA ARG A 219 -18.10 1.24 1.59
C ARG A 219 -17.66 -0.10 2.17
N THR A 220 -16.62 -0.72 1.62
CA THR A 220 -16.25 -2.08 2.00
C THR A 220 -15.39 -2.06 3.25
N GLU A 221 -15.81 -2.82 4.27
CA GLU A 221 -14.99 -3.09 5.44
C GLU A 221 -13.76 -3.94 5.07
N TYR A 222 -12.66 -3.80 5.80
CA TYR A 222 -11.43 -4.55 5.57
C TYR A 222 -10.86 -5.13 6.86
N ARG A 223 -9.92 -6.06 6.72
CA ARG A 223 -9.18 -6.67 7.83
C ARG A 223 -7.72 -6.23 7.79
N ILE A 224 -7.15 -6.02 8.99
CA ILE A 224 -5.74 -5.66 9.17
C ILE A 224 -4.91 -6.81 9.76
N ASP A 225 -5.57 -7.88 10.21
CA ASP A 225 -5.00 -8.97 11.00
C ASP A 225 -4.95 -10.31 10.25
N ASP A 226 -5.39 -10.33 8.99
CA ASP A 226 -5.49 -11.55 8.17
C ASP A 226 -5.58 -11.23 6.68
N PHE A 227 -5.49 -12.26 5.83
CA PHE A 227 -5.66 -12.15 4.38
C PHE A 227 -7.00 -11.53 3.99
N GLN A 228 -6.98 -10.73 2.95
CA GLN A 228 -8.18 -10.07 2.47
C GLN A 228 -9.16 -11.08 1.85
N GLN A 229 -10.47 -10.88 2.11
CA GLN A 229 -11.52 -11.73 1.53
C GLN A 229 -12.06 -11.20 0.21
N ASN A 230 -11.87 -9.91 -0.04
CA ASN A 230 -12.13 -9.25 -1.32
C ASN A 230 -10.86 -8.52 -1.79
N TYR A 231 -10.51 -8.68 -3.07
CA TYR A 231 -9.53 -7.85 -3.77
C TYR A 231 -10.24 -7.11 -4.88
N PHE A 232 -9.89 -5.82 -5.04
CA PHE A 232 -10.41 -5.02 -6.13
C PHE A 232 -9.39 -4.90 -7.25
N VAL A 233 -9.90 -4.98 -8.49
CA VAL A 233 -9.09 -5.01 -9.71
C VAL A 233 -9.33 -3.74 -10.50
N ILE A 234 -8.31 -2.89 -10.62
CA ILE A 234 -8.36 -1.71 -11.47
C ILE A 234 -8.10 -2.10 -12.92
N PRO A 235 -8.72 -1.41 -13.90
CA PRO A 235 -8.43 -1.65 -15.32
C PRO A 235 -7.06 -1.08 -15.75
N SER A 236 -6.63 0.03 -15.15
CA SER A 236 -5.31 0.64 -15.37
C SER A 236 -4.98 1.66 -14.28
N LEU A 237 -3.71 2.07 -14.18
CA LEU A 237 -3.28 3.15 -13.28
C LEU A 237 -3.88 4.51 -13.70
N GLU A 238 -3.99 4.77 -15.00
CA GLU A 238 -4.63 5.98 -15.53
C GLU A 238 -6.10 6.07 -15.11
N HIS A 239 -6.82 4.94 -15.14
CA HIS A 239 -8.21 4.92 -14.68
C HIS A 239 -8.32 5.30 -13.20
N LEU A 240 -7.44 4.73 -12.36
CA LEU A 240 -7.40 5.04 -10.93
C LEU A 240 -7.11 6.53 -10.68
N LEU A 241 -6.11 7.09 -11.38
CA LEU A 241 -5.76 8.50 -11.30
C LEU A 241 -6.93 9.39 -11.73
N ASN A 242 -7.50 9.14 -12.91
CA ASN A 242 -8.57 9.96 -13.46
C ASN A 242 -9.80 9.97 -12.55
N VAL A 243 -10.24 8.81 -12.08
CA VAL A 243 -11.37 8.72 -11.14
C VAL A 243 -11.09 9.51 -9.85
N THR A 244 -9.86 9.45 -9.33
CA THR A 244 -9.49 10.16 -8.09
C THR A 244 -9.44 11.68 -8.30
N VAL A 245 -8.96 12.14 -9.46
CA VAL A 245 -8.82 13.58 -9.76
C VAL A 245 -10.17 14.20 -10.19
N GLU A 246 -10.98 13.48 -10.96
CA GLU A 246 -12.23 13.99 -11.52
C GLU A 246 -13.41 13.91 -10.53
N THR A 247 -13.30 13.08 -9.48
CA THR A 247 -14.38 12.91 -8.50
C THR A 247 -14.43 14.10 -7.54
N ASP A 248 -15.60 14.72 -7.41
CA ASP A 248 -15.91 15.58 -6.28
C ASP A 248 -16.24 14.71 -5.05
N PHE A 249 -15.29 14.63 -4.13
CA PHE A 249 -15.44 13.79 -2.94
C PHE A 249 -16.43 14.35 -1.92
N GLY A 250 -16.77 15.65 -1.94
CA GLY A 250 -17.75 16.22 -1.03
C GLY A 250 -19.12 15.53 -1.17
N PRO A 251 -19.79 15.65 -2.34
CA PRO A 251 -21.04 14.93 -2.60
C PRO A 251 -20.93 13.40 -2.50
N LEU A 252 -19.75 12.83 -2.79
CA LEU A 252 -19.52 11.41 -2.62
C LEU A 252 -19.57 10.99 -1.15
N TYR A 253 -18.96 11.75 -0.23
CA TYR A 253 -19.05 11.50 1.21
C TYR A 253 -20.50 11.59 1.71
N ASP A 254 -21.25 12.64 1.30
CA ASP A 254 -22.66 12.78 1.63
C ASP A 254 -23.47 11.56 1.20
N ARG A 255 -23.20 11.06 -0.01
CA ARG A 255 -23.84 9.83 -0.52
C ARG A 255 -23.44 8.60 0.29
N LEU A 256 -22.16 8.46 0.63
CA LEU A 256 -21.66 7.35 1.46
C LEU A 256 -22.30 7.33 2.85
N ASP A 257 -22.64 8.48 3.42
CA ASP A 257 -23.32 8.59 4.72
C ASP A 257 -24.76 8.06 4.68
N THR A 258 -25.39 8.02 3.51
CA THR A 258 -26.74 7.46 3.32
C THR A 258 -26.75 5.96 3.05
N LEU A 259 -25.59 5.34 2.83
CA LEU A 259 -25.47 3.94 2.45
C LEU A 259 -24.87 3.12 3.61
N SER A 260 -25.34 1.88 3.74
CA SER A 260 -24.73 0.93 4.68
C SER A 260 -23.35 0.50 4.20
N ASP A 261 -22.46 0.24 5.15
CA ASP A 261 -21.21 -0.45 4.87
C ASP A 261 -21.45 -1.84 4.30
N VAL A 262 -20.50 -2.34 3.55
CA VAL A 262 -20.54 -3.66 2.94
C VAL A 262 -19.53 -4.56 3.64
N ALA A 263 -19.98 -5.73 4.06
CA ALA A 263 -19.12 -6.68 4.78
C ALA A 263 -17.94 -7.15 3.91
N ILE A 264 -16.86 -7.52 4.59
CA ILE A 264 -15.55 -7.83 3.99
C ILE A 264 -15.55 -8.92 2.90
N ALA A 265 -16.51 -9.84 2.92
CA ALA A 265 -16.63 -10.95 1.95
C ALA A 265 -17.85 -10.81 1.03
N GLU A 266 -18.66 -9.78 1.23
CA GLU A 266 -19.94 -9.64 0.54
C GLU A 266 -19.73 -9.28 -0.94
N ILE A 267 -20.54 -9.90 -1.80
CA ILE A 267 -20.66 -9.56 -3.22
C ILE A 267 -22.07 -9.00 -3.44
N LEU A 268 -22.11 -7.78 -3.96
CA LEU A 268 -23.36 -7.11 -4.31
C LEU A 268 -23.84 -7.52 -5.71
N PRO A 269 -25.15 -7.41 -5.99
CA PRO A 269 -25.70 -7.74 -7.31
C PRO A 269 -25.09 -6.93 -8.46
N GLU A 270 -24.69 -5.69 -8.19
CA GLU A 270 -24.07 -4.77 -9.14
C GLU A 270 -22.57 -4.96 -9.34
N ASP A 271 -21.89 -5.78 -8.51
CA ASP A 271 -20.45 -6.00 -8.61
C ASP A 271 -20.07 -6.65 -9.94
N ARG A 272 -19.04 -6.11 -10.60
CA ARG A 272 -18.36 -6.80 -11.70
C ARG A 272 -17.46 -7.89 -11.13
N VAL A 273 -18.02 -9.08 -10.93
CA VAL A 273 -17.30 -10.21 -10.36
C VAL A 273 -16.35 -10.81 -11.40
N ILE A 274 -15.03 -10.75 -11.15
CA ILE A 274 -13.99 -11.40 -11.96
C ILE A 274 -13.82 -12.85 -11.49
N THR A 275 -13.72 -13.06 -10.18
CA THR A 275 -13.71 -14.40 -9.57
C THR A 275 -14.55 -14.37 -8.31
N ARG A 276 -15.56 -15.25 -8.25
CA ARG A 276 -16.31 -15.48 -7.02
C ARG A 276 -15.56 -16.48 -6.16
N GLY A 277 -15.07 -16.00 -5.03
CA GLY A 277 -14.31 -16.81 -4.09
C GLY A 277 -15.20 -17.81 -3.31
N THR A 278 -14.57 -18.89 -2.88
CA THR A 278 -15.22 -19.90 -2.05
C THR A 278 -15.36 -19.49 -0.59
N GLN A 279 -14.60 -18.49 -0.12
CA GLN A 279 -14.46 -18.08 1.27
C GLN A 279 -14.06 -19.23 2.22
N GLN A 280 -13.45 -20.28 1.68
CA GLN A 280 -13.11 -21.47 2.46
C GLN A 280 -12.07 -21.18 3.54
N TYR A 281 -11.03 -20.39 3.21
CA TYR A 281 -9.98 -20.00 4.17
C TYR A 281 -10.60 -19.31 5.40
N ALA A 282 -11.43 -18.27 5.18
CA ALA A 282 -12.06 -17.53 6.26
C ALA A 282 -12.99 -18.41 7.11
N ARG A 283 -13.74 -19.32 6.48
CA ARG A 283 -14.63 -20.26 7.21
C ARG A 283 -13.85 -21.26 8.05
N LEU A 284 -12.74 -21.80 7.54
CA LEU A 284 -11.89 -22.72 8.30
C LEU A 284 -11.28 -22.03 9.52
N LYS A 285 -10.84 -20.79 9.37
CA LYS A 285 -10.23 -20.02 10.46
C LYS A 285 -11.25 -19.58 11.52
N ALA A 286 -12.50 -19.30 11.13
CA ALA A 286 -13.58 -18.95 12.06
C ALA A 286 -14.11 -20.16 12.84
N GLY A 287 -13.87 -21.39 12.37
CA GLY A 287 -14.28 -22.64 13.03
C GLY A 287 -13.17 -23.31 13.85
N ALA A 288 -11.95 -22.73 13.87
CA ALA A 288 -10.81 -23.19 14.65
C ALA A 288 -10.68 -22.38 15.95
#